data_de3a76eb51cdc5138244dea07cecaaa9
#
_entry.id   de3a76eb51cdc5138244dea07cecaaa9
#
_cell.length_a   1.000
_cell.length_b   1.000
_cell.length_c   1.000
_cell.angle_alpha   90.00
_cell.angle_beta   90.00
_cell.angle_gamma   90.00
#
_symmetry.space_group_name_H-M   'P 1'
#
loop_
_entity.id
_entity.type
_entity.pdbx_description
1 polymer ?
#
loop_
_entity_poly.entity_id
_entity_poly.type
_entity_poly.pdbx_seq_one_letter_code
_entity_poly.pdbx_strand_id
1 'polypeptide(L)'
;AVALGATRVIYPANQKQVLLPVTNNDPASVYLIQSWIENAGDQKDTQFVITPPLFSMQGKKENTLRIINATNHQLPGDRESLFWVNVKAIPAMEKDQKNENTLQLAIISRIKMFYRPTHLAMAPEEAPAMLRFRRSGSKLTLINPTPYFITVTNMKAGNSNLPNTMV
;
A
#
# COMPACT_ATOMS: atom_id res chain seq x y z
N ALA A 1 -4.35 6.65 -17.64
CA ALA A 1 -4.18 5.78 -16.47
C ALA A 1 -3.98 6.62 -15.20
N VAL A 2 -4.36 6.08 -14.08
CA VAL A 2 -4.16 6.70 -12.78
C VAL A 2 -2.97 6.04 -12.10
N ALA A 3 -2.05 6.86 -11.60
CA ALA A 3 -0.81 6.41 -10.97
C ALA A 3 -0.69 6.99 -9.57
N LEU A 4 -0.17 6.18 -8.65
CA LEU A 4 0.18 6.62 -7.30
C LEU A 4 1.62 7.13 -7.29
N GLY A 5 1.89 8.15 -6.46
CA GLY A 5 3.23 8.72 -6.32
C GLY A 5 4.19 7.92 -5.45
N ALA A 6 3.79 6.71 -5.02
CA ALA A 6 4.63 5.83 -4.20
C ALA A 6 4.24 4.38 -4.43
N THR A 7 5.17 3.47 -4.21
CA THR A 7 4.94 2.02 -4.26
C THR A 7 4.64 1.43 -2.88
N ARG A 8 4.94 2.16 -1.84
CA ARG A 8 4.61 1.86 -0.44
C ARG A 8 4.57 3.15 0.35
N VAL A 9 3.90 3.11 1.48
CA VAL A 9 3.81 4.25 2.40
C VAL A 9 4.45 3.85 3.72
N ILE A 10 5.40 4.66 4.18
CA ILE A 10 5.89 4.59 5.55
C ILE A 10 5.17 5.67 6.34
N TYR A 11 4.46 5.27 7.38
CA TYR A 11 3.76 6.20 8.25
C TYR A 11 4.50 6.30 9.58
N PRO A 12 5.31 7.36 9.78
CA PRO A 12 5.99 7.55 11.07
C PRO A 12 4.97 7.86 12.18
N ALA A 13 5.13 7.22 13.32
CA ALA A 13 4.17 7.35 14.42
C ALA A 13 4.03 8.78 14.96
N ASN A 14 5.06 9.62 14.77
CA ASN A 14 5.07 11.02 15.22
C ASN A 14 4.43 11.99 14.22
N GLN A 15 3.90 11.51 13.11
CA GLN A 15 3.26 12.35 12.10
C GLN A 15 1.75 12.28 12.24
N LYS A 16 1.09 13.45 12.14
CA LYS A 16 -0.37 13.53 12.15
C LYS A 16 -0.99 13.08 10.85
N GLN A 17 -0.26 13.25 9.75
CA GLN A 17 -0.70 12.86 8.42
C GLN A 17 0.47 12.53 7.53
N VAL A 18 0.19 11.74 6.49
CA VAL A 18 1.12 11.42 5.41
C VAL A 18 0.39 11.70 4.10
N LEU A 19 1.13 12.20 3.12
CA LEU A 19 0.56 12.58 1.82
C LEU A 19 0.88 11.52 0.78
N LEU A 20 -0.10 11.23 -0.08
CA LEU A 20 0.07 10.30 -1.20
C LEU A 20 -0.46 10.98 -2.47
N PRO A 21 0.43 11.37 -3.39
CA PRO A 21 0.01 11.96 -4.66
C PRO A 21 -0.66 10.93 -5.57
N VAL A 22 -1.69 11.37 -6.29
CA VAL A 22 -2.38 10.59 -7.31
C VAL A 22 -2.43 11.41 -8.57
N THR A 23 -2.02 10.83 -9.69
CA THR A 23 -1.94 11.51 -10.98
C THR A 23 -2.77 10.79 -12.02
N ASN A 24 -3.56 11.54 -12.79
CA ASN A 24 -4.22 11.02 -13.97
C ASN A 24 -3.40 11.41 -15.21
N ASN A 25 -2.74 10.43 -15.81
CA ASN A 25 -1.87 10.63 -16.97
C ASN A 25 -2.64 10.70 -18.29
N ASP A 26 -3.93 10.38 -18.29
CA ASP A 26 -4.73 10.37 -19.51
C ASP A 26 -5.37 11.75 -19.71
N PRO A 27 -5.04 12.46 -20.82
CA PRO A 27 -5.60 13.80 -21.04
C PRO A 27 -7.09 13.80 -21.38
N ALA A 28 -7.63 12.67 -21.83
CA ALA A 28 -8.99 12.59 -22.38
C ALA A 28 -9.99 11.97 -21.41
N SER A 29 -9.52 11.31 -20.34
CA SER A 29 -10.38 10.53 -19.45
C SER A 29 -10.56 11.21 -18.12
N VAL A 30 -11.79 11.12 -17.59
CA VAL A 30 -12.14 11.52 -16.24
C VAL A 30 -12.33 10.25 -15.41
N TYR A 31 -11.78 10.23 -14.21
CA TYR A 31 -11.92 9.10 -13.30
C TYR A 31 -12.61 9.52 -12.01
N LEU A 32 -13.45 8.64 -11.50
CA LEU A 32 -13.92 8.73 -10.13
C LEU A 32 -12.95 7.93 -9.27
N ILE A 33 -12.37 8.57 -8.27
CA ILE A 33 -11.37 7.98 -7.39
C ILE A 33 -11.98 7.69 -6.04
N GLN A 34 -11.89 6.44 -5.62
CA GLN A 34 -12.36 5.98 -4.33
C GLN A 34 -11.20 5.35 -3.56
N SER A 35 -10.97 5.81 -2.34
CA SER A 35 -9.82 5.38 -1.55
C SER A 35 -10.25 4.93 -0.16
N TRP A 36 -9.59 3.89 0.36
CA TRP A 36 -9.84 3.37 1.71
C TRP A 36 -8.61 2.63 2.21
N ILE A 37 -8.58 2.45 3.53
CA ILE A 37 -7.51 1.72 4.21
C ILE A 37 -8.07 0.38 4.70
N GLU A 38 -7.29 -0.68 4.55
CA GLU A 38 -7.56 -1.99 5.11
C GLU A 38 -6.46 -2.37 6.10
N ASN A 39 -6.83 -3.21 7.09
CA ASN A 39 -5.86 -3.77 8.01
C ASN A 39 -5.16 -4.99 7.39
N ALA A 40 -4.24 -5.61 8.15
CA ALA A 40 -3.50 -6.78 7.68
C ALA A 40 -4.40 -8.00 7.43
N GLY A 41 -5.60 -8.03 8.01
CA GLY A 41 -6.60 -9.08 7.78
C GLY A 41 -7.54 -8.78 6.63
N ASP A 42 -7.21 -7.84 5.76
CA ASP A 42 -8.00 -7.43 4.60
C ASP A 42 -9.39 -6.91 4.95
N GLN A 43 -9.56 -6.38 6.14
CA GLN A 43 -10.80 -5.76 6.58
C GLN A 43 -10.65 -4.24 6.54
N LYS A 44 -11.74 -3.56 6.16
CA LYS A 44 -11.77 -2.10 6.15
C LYS A 44 -11.45 -1.57 7.55
N ASP A 45 -10.50 -0.63 7.61
CA ASP A 45 -9.97 -0.12 8.86
C ASP A 45 -10.45 1.29 9.13
N THR A 46 -10.73 1.60 10.41
CA THR A 46 -11.12 2.93 10.86
C THR A 46 -10.04 3.63 11.68
N GLN A 47 -8.92 2.96 11.96
CA GLN A 47 -7.80 3.55 12.70
C GLN A 47 -7.08 4.63 11.89
N PHE A 48 -7.05 4.46 10.57
CA PHE A 48 -6.51 5.44 9.64
C PHE A 48 -7.60 5.91 8.70
N VAL A 49 -7.65 7.22 8.49
CA VAL A 49 -8.61 7.86 7.58
C VAL A 49 -7.84 8.38 6.37
N ILE A 50 -8.36 8.11 5.18
CA ILE A 50 -7.81 8.65 3.94
C ILE A 50 -8.81 9.63 3.34
N THR A 51 -8.34 10.84 3.02
CA THR A 51 -9.19 11.92 2.49
C THR A 51 -8.56 12.57 1.26
N PRO A 52 -9.38 13.02 0.31
CA PRO A 52 -10.82 12.79 0.21
C PRO A 52 -11.11 11.34 -0.16
N PRO A 53 -12.14 10.69 0.44
CA PRO A 53 -12.42 9.27 0.18
C PRO A 53 -13.02 9.02 -1.21
N LEU A 54 -13.61 10.05 -1.81
CA LEU A 54 -14.26 9.97 -3.11
C LEU A 54 -14.15 11.33 -3.79
N PHE A 55 -13.60 11.35 -5.00
CA PHE A 55 -13.50 12.60 -5.78
C PHE A 55 -13.37 12.30 -7.26
N SER A 56 -13.70 13.29 -8.07
CA SER A 56 -13.56 13.21 -9.52
C SER A 56 -12.23 13.80 -9.94
N MET A 57 -11.54 13.12 -10.85
CA MET A 57 -10.20 13.49 -11.30
C MET A 57 -10.18 13.64 -12.81
N GLN A 58 -9.94 14.86 -13.28
CA GLN A 58 -9.89 15.18 -14.69
C GLN A 58 -8.52 14.85 -15.30
N GLY A 59 -8.45 14.85 -16.62
CA GLY A 59 -7.25 14.52 -17.35
C GLY A 59 -6.06 15.41 -17.00
N LYS A 60 -4.90 14.80 -16.86
CA LYS A 60 -3.62 15.46 -16.56
C LYS A 60 -3.62 16.26 -15.26
N LYS A 61 -4.48 15.89 -14.31
CA LYS A 61 -4.50 16.51 -12.98
C LYS A 61 -3.78 15.64 -11.97
N GLU A 62 -3.27 16.30 -10.95
CA GLU A 62 -2.68 15.67 -9.78
C GLU A 62 -3.47 16.10 -8.56
N ASN A 63 -3.80 15.13 -7.72
CA ASN A 63 -4.41 15.35 -6.43
C ASN A 63 -3.58 14.69 -5.35
N THR A 64 -3.72 15.15 -4.12
CA THR A 64 -3.00 14.59 -2.98
C THR A 64 -3.99 13.98 -2.02
N LEU A 65 -3.84 12.69 -1.76
CA LEU A 65 -4.55 12.02 -0.68
C LEU A 65 -3.83 12.26 0.63
N ARG A 66 -4.60 12.42 1.71
CA ARG A 66 -4.08 12.57 3.06
C ARG A 66 -4.47 11.34 3.87
N ILE A 67 -3.48 10.71 4.48
CA ILE A 67 -3.69 9.59 5.39
C ILE A 67 -3.48 10.11 6.79
N ILE A 68 -4.49 10.00 7.64
CA ILE A 68 -4.52 10.60 8.96
C ILE A 68 -4.64 9.47 9.99
N ASN A 69 -3.79 9.52 11.00
CA ASN A 69 -3.87 8.61 12.13
C ASN A 69 -5.00 9.07 13.04
N ALA A 70 -6.08 8.30 13.05
CA ALA A 70 -7.26 8.53 13.89
C ALA A 70 -7.40 7.45 14.95
N THR A 71 -6.32 6.75 15.29
CA THR A 71 -6.38 5.63 16.23
C THR A 71 -6.67 6.13 17.64
N ASN A 72 -7.68 5.52 18.26
CA ASN A 72 -7.92 5.62 19.70
C ASN A 72 -7.28 4.45 20.44
N HIS A 73 -6.77 3.45 19.71
CA HIS A 73 -6.10 2.28 20.25
C HIS A 73 -4.63 2.38 19.97
N GLN A 74 -3.81 2.01 20.91
CA GLN A 74 -2.38 1.97 20.72
C GLN A 74 -2.02 0.75 19.87
N LEU A 75 -1.37 1.01 18.76
CA LEU A 75 -0.68 -0.03 18.00
C LEU A 75 0.60 -0.43 18.77
N PRO A 76 1.14 -1.64 18.53
CA PRO A 76 2.40 -2.03 19.15
C PRO A 76 3.48 -0.98 18.92
N GLY A 77 4.20 -0.64 19.98
CA GLY A 77 5.26 0.37 19.92
C GLY A 77 6.65 -0.20 19.68
N ASP A 78 6.78 -1.53 19.64
CA ASP A 78 8.05 -2.24 19.48
C ASP A 78 8.30 -2.75 18.06
N ARG A 79 7.33 -2.57 17.15
CA ARG A 79 7.40 -3.08 15.77
C ARG A 79 6.47 -2.32 14.85
N GLU A 80 6.72 -2.47 13.55
CA GLU A 80 5.81 -1.95 12.53
C GLU A 80 4.48 -2.70 12.51
N SER A 81 3.43 -2.00 12.10
CA SER A 81 2.11 -2.60 11.82
C SER A 81 1.76 -2.39 10.34
N LEU A 82 1.16 -3.43 9.73
CA LEU A 82 0.82 -3.43 8.31
C LEU A 82 -0.61 -2.98 8.07
N PHE A 83 -0.76 -2.08 7.11
CA PHE A 83 -2.03 -1.67 6.53
C PHE A 83 -1.92 -1.68 5.01
N TRP A 84 -3.08 -1.62 4.35
CA TRP A 84 -3.16 -1.55 2.89
C TRP A 84 -3.88 -0.29 2.48
N VAL A 85 -3.27 0.46 1.58
CA VAL A 85 -3.89 1.63 0.94
C VAL A 85 -4.46 1.19 -0.39
N ASN A 86 -5.76 1.37 -0.56
CA ASN A 86 -6.46 1.01 -1.78
C ASN A 86 -6.96 2.27 -2.47
N VAL A 87 -6.66 2.40 -3.74
CA VAL A 87 -7.11 3.51 -4.58
C VAL A 87 -7.75 2.91 -5.83
N LYS A 88 -9.06 3.08 -5.94
CA LYS A 88 -9.86 2.55 -7.05
C LYS A 88 -10.15 3.68 -8.03
N ALA A 89 -9.76 3.49 -9.27
CA ALA A 89 -10.03 4.41 -10.35
C ALA A 89 -11.14 3.86 -11.24
N ILE A 90 -12.27 4.56 -11.28
CA ILE A 90 -13.44 4.18 -12.04
C ILE A 90 -13.56 5.16 -13.22
N PRO A 91 -13.45 4.67 -14.49
CA PRO A 91 -13.62 5.55 -15.64
C PRO A 91 -15.03 6.13 -15.67
N ALA A 92 -15.15 7.44 -15.91
CA ALA A 92 -16.44 8.07 -16.11
C ALA A 92 -17.00 7.71 -17.49
N MET A 93 -18.29 7.37 -17.54
CA MET A 93 -18.97 7.11 -18.80
C MET A 93 -19.52 8.39 -19.40
N GLU A 94 -19.25 8.60 -20.68
CA GLU A 94 -19.95 9.61 -21.46
C GLU A 94 -21.36 9.14 -21.79
N LYS A 95 -22.30 10.10 -21.90
CA LYS A 95 -23.71 9.80 -22.16
C LYS A 95 -23.94 8.98 -23.42
N ASP A 96 -23.10 9.17 -24.44
CA ASP A 96 -23.22 8.48 -25.73
C ASP A 96 -22.75 7.03 -25.67
N GLN A 97 -22.03 6.63 -24.63
CA GLN A 97 -21.49 5.30 -24.46
C GLN A 97 -22.40 4.36 -23.68
N LYS A 98 -23.46 4.89 -23.04
CA LYS A 98 -24.38 4.09 -22.22
C LYS A 98 -25.15 3.01 -22.98
N ASN A 99 -25.30 3.18 -24.29
CA ASN A 99 -26.04 2.26 -25.17
C ASN A 99 -25.14 1.33 -25.97
N GLU A 100 -23.83 1.42 -25.81
CA GLU A 100 -22.87 0.54 -26.45
C GLU A 100 -22.38 -0.52 -25.47
N ASN A 101 -22.14 -1.72 -25.97
CA ASN A 101 -21.53 -2.81 -25.20
C ASN A 101 -20.04 -2.51 -24.97
N THR A 102 -19.76 -1.46 -24.23
CA THR A 102 -18.39 -1.10 -23.85
C THR A 102 -18.04 -1.69 -22.50
N LEU A 103 -16.92 -2.40 -22.47
CA LEU A 103 -16.35 -2.90 -21.23
C LEU A 103 -15.57 -1.79 -20.55
N GLN A 104 -16.01 -1.38 -19.38
CA GLN A 104 -15.27 -0.45 -18.54
C GLN A 104 -14.72 -1.16 -17.33
N LEU A 105 -13.41 -1.07 -17.15
CA LEU A 105 -12.73 -1.71 -16.04
C LEU A 105 -12.33 -0.67 -15.01
N ALA A 106 -12.78 -0.87 -13.78
CA ALA A 106 -12.24 -0.17 -12.64
C ALA A 106 -10.95 -0.88 -12.21
N ILE A 107 -9.91 -0.09 -11.92
CA ILE A 107 -8.61 -0.62 -11.52
C ILE A 107 -8.34 -0.21 -10.09
N ILE A 108 -7.99 -1.18 -9.26
CA ILE A 108 -7.60 -0.94 -7.87
C ILE A 108 -6.09 -1.03 -7.77
N SER A 109 -5.46 0.07 -7.34
CA SER A 109 -4.06 0.08 -6.93
C SER A 109 -4.01 -0.17 -5.43
N ARG A 110 -3.30 -1.20 -5.03
CA ARG A 110 -3.19 -1.61 -3.63
C ARG A 110 -1.73 -1.63 -3.23
N ILE A 111 -1.36 -0.75 -2.30
CA ILE A 111 0.01 -0.63 -1.81
C ILE A 111 0.06 -0.81 -0.31
N LYS A 112 1.20 -1.28 0.18
CA LYS A 112 1.42 -1.49 1.61
C LYS A 112 1.67 -0.16 2.31
N MET A 113 1.14 -0.03 3.52
CA MET A 113 1.48 1.04 4.45
C MET A 113 1.99 0.42 5.73
N PHE A 114 3.17 0.88 6.17
CA PHE A 114 3.76 0.44 7.43
C PHE A 114 3.69 1.58 8.45
N TYR A 115 2.93 1.37 9.50
CA TYR A 115 2.96 2.27 10.65
C TYR A 115 4.25 1.98 11.42
N ARG A 116 5.12 2.98 11.48
CA ARG A 116 6.46 2.82 12.06
C ARG A 116 6.57 3.58 13.36
N PRO A 117 6.62 2.88 14.51
CA PRO A 117 6.85 3.52 15.79
C PRO A 117 8.20 4.24 15.84
N THR A 118 8.29 5.25 16.69
CA THR A 118 9.56 5.91 17.01
C THR A 118 10.37 5.07 18.00
N HIS A 119 11.67 5.27 18.02
CA HIS A 119 12.58 4.62 18.99
C HIS A 119 12.60 3.09 18.89
N LEU A 120 12.51 2.56 17.66
CA LEU A 120 12.71 1.13 17.45
C LEU A 120 14.15 0.74 17.78
N ALA A 121 14.35 -0.53 18.16
CA ALA A 121 15.62 -1.01 18.72
C ALA A 121 16.78 -0.98 17.72
N MET A 122 16.50 -0.83 16.42
CA MET A 122 17.53 -0.73 15.38
C MET A 122 17.05 0.18 14.25
N ALA A 123 17.99 0.66 13.45
CA ALA A 123 17.68 1.43 12.24
C ALA A 123 17.15 0.51 11.14
N PRO A 124 16.24 0.99 10.26
CA PRO A 124 15.69 0.14 9.19
C PRO A 124 16.76 -0.43 8.25
N GLU A 125 17.85 0.28 8.04
CA GLU A 125 18.95 -0.16 7.16
C GLU A 125 19.68 -1.39 7.71
N GLU A 126 19.62 -1.63 9.00
CA GLU A 126 20.28 -2.76 9.66
C GLU A 126 19.47 -4.04 9.59
N ALA A 127 18.16 -3.92 9.35
CA ALA A 127 17.23 -5.03 9.46
C ALA A 127 17.47 -6.17 8.45
N PRO A 128 17.76 -5.90 7.17
CA PRO A 128 17.92 -6.99 6.19
C PRO A 128 19.06 -7.97 6.55
N ALA A 129 20.12 -7.49 7.16
CA ALA A 129 21.24 -8.35 7.56
C ALA A 129 20.89 -9.32 8.71
N MET A 130 19.80 -9.07 9.40
CA MET A 130 19.36 -9.88 10.54
C MET A 130 18.46 -11.05 10.14
N LEU A 131 18.04 -11.12 8.87
CA LEU A 131 17.21 -12.22 8.39
C LEU A 131 17.92 -13.56 8.55
N ARG A 132 17.17 -14.58 8.93
CA ARG A 132 17.64 -15.95 9.09
C ARG A 132 16.88 -16.88 8.16
N PHE A 133 17.59 -17.89 7.67
CA PHE A 133 17.02 -18.92 6.84
C PHE A 133 17.17 -20.25 7.56
N ARG A 134 16.12 -21.05 7.56
CA ARG A 134 16.18 -22.42 8.09
C ARG A 134 15.60 -23.39 7.07
N ARG A 135 16.35 -24.43 6.79
CA ARG A 135 15.90 -25.50 5.89
C ARG A 135 15.54 -26.72 6.70
N SER A 136 14.39 -27.33 6.40
CA SER A 136 13.95 -28.61 6.95
C SER A 136 13.37 -29.44 5.81
N GLY A 137 14.12 -30.42 5.31
CA GLY A 137 13.74 -31.18 4.13
C GLY A 137 13.57 -30.31 2.90
N SER A 138 12.39 -30.31 2.31
CA SER A 138 12.04 -29.47 1.17
C SER A 138 11.47 -28.10 1.56
N LYS A 139 11.39 -27.81 2.87
CA LYS A 139 10.80 -26.59 3.40
C LYS A 139 11.89 -25.58 3.77
N LEU A 140 11.74 -24.35 3.24
CA LEU A 140 12.59 -23.21 3.59
C LEU A 140 11.77 -22.24 4.43
N THR A 141 12.28 -21.88 5.61
CA THR A 141 11.64 -20.92 6.50
C THR A 141 12.48 -19.66 6.57
N LEU A 142 11.83 -18.52 6.33
CA LEU A 142 12.40 -17.20 6.54
C LEU A 142 12.01 -16.71 7.93
N ILE A 143 13.01 -16.24 8.70
CA ILE A 143 12.80 -15.74 10.06
C ILE A 143 13.27 -14.29 10.10
N ASN A 144 12.36 -13.40 10.49
CA ASN A 144 12.64 -12.00 10.66
C ASN A 144 12.58 -11.63 12.14
N PRO A 145 13.72 -11.50 12.82
CA PRO A 145 13.74 -11.13 14.25
C PRO A 145 13.67 -9.62 14.47
N THR A 146 13.57 -8.82 13.40
CA THR A 146 13.60 -7.36 13.48
C THR A 146 12.21 -6.78 13.70
N PRO A 147 12.11 -5.51 14.13
CA PRO A 147 10.81 -4.84 14.24
C PRO A 147 10.23 -4.34 12.92
N TYR A 148 10.89 -4.60 11.79
CA TYR A 148 10.48 -4.12 10.48
C TYR A 148 9.94 -5.25 9.62
N PHE A 149 8.94 -4.94 8.79
CA PHE A 149 8.56 -5.81 7.70
C PHE A 149 9.64 -5.75 6.61
N ILE A 150 10.01 -6.90 6.06
CA ILE A 150 11.02 -7.01 5.01
C ILE A 150 10.44 -7.82 3.88
N THR A 151 10.49 -7.25 2.66
CA THR A 151 10.11 -7.98 1.46
C THR A 151 11.37 -8.50 0.77
N VAL A 152 11.47 -9.81 0.65
CA VAL A 152 12.59 -10.47 -0.02
C VAL A 152 12.19 -10.78 -1.45
N THR A 153 12.99 -10.30 -2.39
CA THR A 153 12.76 -10.46 -3.83
C THR A 153 13.92 -11.21 -4.46
N ASN A 154 13.68 -11.78 -5.64
CA ASN A 154 14.69 -12.49 -6.43
C ASN A 154 15.37 -13.61 -5.66
N MET A 155 14.61 -14.34 -4.84
CA MET A 155 15.13 -15.52 -4.15
C MET A 155 15.26 -16.70 -5.09
N LYS A 156 16.35 -17.45 -4.93
CA LYS A 156 16.58 -18.70 -5.66
C LYS A 156 16.98 -19.80 -4.69
N ALA A 157 16.44 -21.00 -4.93
CA ALA A 157 16.92 -22.25 -4.33
C ALA A 157 17.54 -23.07 -5.45
N GLY A 158 18.88 -23.07 -5.55
CA GLY A 158 19.58 -23.62 -6.71
C GLY A 158 19.22 -22.82 -7.97
N ASN A 159 18.61 -23.50 -8.96
CA ASN A 159 18.15 -22.88 -10.20
C ASN A 159 16.67 -22.51 -10.18
N SER A 160 15.96 -22.79 -9.09
CA SER A 160 14.53 -22.51 -8.97
C SER A 160 14.29 -21.12 -8.36
N ASN A 161 13.43 -20.35 -9.02
CA ASN A 161 13.00 -19.05 -8.50
C ASN A 161 11.95 -19.27 -7.42
N LEU A 162 12.10 -18.56 -6.31
CA LEU A 162 11.11 -18.53 -5.22
C LEU A 162 10.28 -17.24 -5.32
N PRO A 163 9.03 -17.27 -4.85
CA PRO A 163 8.18 -16.08 -4.90
C PRO A 163 8.71 -14.99 -3.98
N ASN A 164 8.44 -13.74 -4.36
CA ASN A 164 8.66 -12.58 -3.49
C ASN A 164 7.84 -12.78 -2.21
N THR A 165 8.48 -12.60 -1.07
CA THR A 165 7.86 -12.90 0.22
C THR A 165 8.15 -11.80 1.21
N MET A 166 7.08 -11.30 1.87
CA MET A 166 7.21 -10.37 2.98
C MET A 166 7.20 -11.14 4.30
N VAL A 167 8.15 -10.83 5.15
CA VAL A 167 8.26 -11.37 6.51
C VAL A 167 8.31 -10.26 7.55
#